data_c2d40e0e05b9541f396811e739a0b07b
#
_entry.id   c2d40e0e05b9541f396811e739a0b07b
#
_cell.length_a   1.000
_cell.length_b   1.000
_cell.length_c   1.000
_cell.angle_alpha   90.00
_cell.angle_beta   90.00
_cell.angle_gamma   90.00
#
_symmetry.space_group_name_H-M   'P 1'
#
loop_
_entity.id
_entity.type
_entity.pdbx_description
1 polymer ?
#
loop_
_entity_poly.entity_id
_entity_poly.type
_entity_poly.pdbx_seq_one_letter_code
_entity_poly.pdbx_strand_id
1 'polypeptide(L)'
;LARAGLNVRLWGNHPEHIQVLQKERCNQKYLPDVVFPDNLALCSSLEDALSGGSLLVLIVIPSHAYRSFLKSSSSLFNEGMSIAWASKGLEEGTGKLLHQVFNEEIPQCNRLAVISGPTFAKEVARDLPTAITVASEMEEVANEWRDCLHNGYFRAYTSNDVTGVELGGALKNPLAIAAGIADGLGFGANSR
;
A
#
# COMPACT_ATOMS: atom_id res chain seq x y z
N LEU A 1 -3.23 -9.61 -5.07
CA LEU A 1 -3.15 -10.63 -4.01
C LEU A 1 -4.24 -11.68 -4.17
N ALA A 2 -5.53 -11.37 -4.03
CA ALA A 2 -6.61 -12.36 -4.14
C ALA A 2 -6.63 -13.09 -5.49
N ARG A 3 -6.45 -12.40 -6.62
CA ARG A 3 -6.30 -13.03 -7.95
C ARG A 3 -5.06 -13.92 -8.08
N ALA A 4 -4.04 -13.69 -7.26
CA ALA A 4 -2.86 -14.55 -7.16
C ALA A 4 -3.10 -15.78 -6.27
N GLY A 5 -4.33 -16.02 -5.83
CA GLY A 5 -4.73 -17.20 -5.04
C GLY A 5 -4.62 -17.04 -3.53
N LEU A 6 -4.23 -15.88 -3.02
CA LEU A 6 -4.14 -15.64 -1.58
C LEU A 6 -5.53 -15.35 -0.99
N ASN A 7 -5.80 -15.86 0.21
CA ASN A 7 -6.98 -15.46 0.97
C ASN A 7 -6.76 -14.05 1.54
N VAL A 8 -7.56 -13.09 1.09
CA VAL A 8 -7.42 -11.69 1.45
C VAL A 8 -8.62 -11.22 2.25
N ARG A 9 -8.36 -10.52 3.34
CA ARG A 9 -9.36 -9.78 4.10
C ARG A 9 -9.16 -8.29 3.87
N LEU A 10 -10.21 -7.61 3.41
CA LEU A 10 -10.20 -6.19 3.15
C LEU A 10 -11.09 -5.47 4.16
N TRP A 11 -10.50 -4.55 4.87
CA TRP A 11 -11.19 -3.62 5.75
C TRP A 11 -11.09 -2.18 5.21
N GLY A 12 -12.06 -1.35 5.53
CA GLY A 12 -12.06 0.09 5.27
C GLY A 12 -12.83 0.84 6.35
N ASN A 13 -12.45 2.09 6.59
CA ASN A 13 -12.97 2.93 7.67
C ASN A 13 -14.41 3.44 7.48
N HIS A 14 -15.09 3.08 6.39
CA HIS A 14 -16.48 3.43 6.12
C HIS A 14 -17.36 2.17 6.09
N PRO A 15 -18.01 1.80 7.20
CA PRO A 15 -18.81 0.57 7.31
C PRO A 15 -19.90 0.46 6.24
N GLU A 16 -20.59 1.56 5.94
CA GLU A 16 -21.64 1.59 4.91
C GLU A 16 -21.06 1.24 3.52
N HIS A 17 -19.88 1.75 3.20
CA HIS A 17 -19.23 1.42 1.94
C HIS A 17 -18.82 -0.05 1.89
N ILE A 18 -18.30 -0.60 2.99
CA ILE A 18 -17.99 -2.04 3.08
C ILE A 18 -19.22 -2.90 2.86
N GLN A 19 -20.38 -2.53 3.41
CA GLN A 19 -21.65 -3.25 3.18
C GLN A 19 -22.06 -3.23 1.70
N VAL A 20 -21.90 -2.09 1.03
CA VAL A 20 -22.15 -2.00 -0.42
C VAL A 20 -21.22 -2.93 -1.19
N LEU A 21 -19.91 -2.91 -0.87
CA LEU A 21 -18.94 -3.80 -1.52
C LEU A 21 -19.22 -5.28 -1.27
N GLN A 22 -19.69 -5.65 -0.07
CA GLN A 22 -20.10 -7.01 0.26
C GLN A 22 -21.27 -7.50 -0.62
N LYS A 23 -22.27 -6.62 -0.79
CA LYS A 23 -23.47 -6.92 -1.58
C LYS A 23 -23.18 -6.98 -3.08
N GLU A 24 -22.42 -6.03 -3.59
CA GLU A 24 -22.18 -5.87 -5.03
C GLU A 24 -21.01 -6.70 -5.55
N ARG A 25 -20.14 -7.17 -4.66
CA ARG A 25 -18.89 -7.88 -5.00
C ARG A 25 -18.02 -7.13 -6.01
N CYS A 26 -18.10 -5.80 -6.03
CA CYS A 26 -17.28 -4.90 -6.83
C CYS A 26 -17.27 -3.49 -6.22
N ASN A 27 -16.30 -2.67 -6.63
CA ASN A 27 -16.22 -1.28 -6.20
C ASN A 27 -16.63 -0.34 -7.34
N GLN A 28 -17.93 -0.24 -7.58
CA GLN A 28 -18.48 0.57 -8.68
C GLN A 28 -18.05 2.04 -8.62
N LYS A 29 -17.84 2.58 -7.42
CA LYS A 29 -17.48 3.97 -7.23
C LYS A 29 -16.05 4.30 -7.71
N TYR A 30 -15.09 3.42 -7.43
CA TYR A 30 -13.67 3.72 -7.66
C TYR A 30 -13.02 2.80 -8.70
N LEU A 31 -13.55 1.60 -8.87
CA LEU A 31 -13.03 0.58 -9.77
C LEU A 31 -14.18 -0.21 -10.41
N PRO A 32 -14.98 0.45 -11.27
CA PRO A 32 -16.13 -0.18 -11.92
C PRO A 32 -15.68 -1.37 -12.77
N ASP A 33 -16.59 -2.31 -12.98
CA ASP A 33 -16.42 -3.49 -13.84
C ASP A 33 -15.38 -4.52 -13.37
N VAL A 34 -14.86 -4.37 -12.13
CA VAL A 34 -13.92 -5.33 -11.54
C VAL A 34 -14.60 -6.13 -10.44
N VAL A 35 -14.98 -7.36 -10.76
CA VAL A 35 -15.60 -8.29 -9.81
C VAL A 35 -14.55 -8.79 -8.82
N PHE A 36 -14.91 -8.82 -7.54
CA PHE A 36 -14.04 -9.35 -6.49
C PHE A 36 -13.99 -10.88 -6.55
N PRO A 37 -12.79 -11.49 -6.47
CA PRO A 37 -12.65 -12.94 -6.38
C PRO A 37 -13.24 -13.48 -5.09
N ASP A 38 -13.66 -14.76 -5.08
CA ASP A 38 -14.32 -15.39 -3.93
C ASP A 38 -13.44 -15.44 -2.67
N ASN A 39 -12.13 -15.52 -2.85
CA ASN A 39 -11.13 -15.50 -1.78
C ASN A 39 -10.81 -14.08 -1.23
N LEU A 40 -11.58 -13.06 -1.63
CA LEU A 40 -11.58 -11.73 -1.03
C LEU A 40 -12.77 -11.58 -0.07
N ALA A 41 -12.50 -11.63 1.22
CA ALA A 41 -13.46 -11.35 2.28
C ALA A 41 -13.45 -9.85 2.65
N LEU A 42 -14.63 -9.28 2.86
CA LEU A 42 -14.80 -7.88 3.27
C LEU A 42 -15.18 -7.84 4.74
N CYS A 43 -14.37 -7.19 5.57
CA CYS A 43 -14.51 -7.16 7.02
C CYS A 43 -15.15 -5.85 7.49
N SER A 44 -16.12 -5.96 8.41
CA SER A 44 -16.81 -4.79 8.99
C SER A 44 -15.98 -4.11 10.08
N SER A 45 -15.10 -4.87 10.75
CA SER A 45 -14.19 -4.36 11.78
C SER A 45 -12.73 -4.63 11.41
N LEU A 46 -11.83 -3.82 11.97
CA LEU A 46 -10.39 -4.04 11.81
C LEU A 46 -9.93 -5.27 12.61
N GLU A 47 -10.56 -5.52 13.76
CA GLU A 47 -10.31 -6.70 14.59
C GLU A 47 -10.58 -7.99 13.81
N ASP A 48 -11.70 -8.05 13.07
CA ASP A 48 -12.02 -9.21 12.21
C ASP A 48 -10.98 -9.36 11.10
N ALA A 49 -10.56 -8.25 10.49
CA ALA A 49 -9.55 -8.28 9.44
C ALA A 49 -8.19 -8.78 9.93
N LEU A 50 -7.82 -8.48 11.16
CA LEU A 50 -6.54 -8.85 11.77
C LEU A 50 -6.62 -10.13 12.64
N SER A 51 -7.79 -10.76 12.74
CA SER A 51 -7.94 -12.00 13.52
C SER A 51 -7.24 -13.21 12.85
N GLY A 52 -6.76 -14.19 13.63
CA GLY A 52 -6.43 -15.52 13.11
C GLY A 52 -4.97 -15.79 12.73
N GLY A 53 -4.00 -15.30 13.49
CA GLY A 53 -2.62 -15.81 13.45
C GLY A 53 -1.62 -14.95 12.69
N SER A 54 -0.57 -15.56 12.15
CA SER A 54 0.49 -14.85 11.42
C SER A 54 -0.05 -14.21 10.15
N LEU A 55 0.03 -12.92 10.05
CA LEU A 55 -0.57 -12.15 8.98
C LEU A 55 0.44 -11.30 8.23
N LEU A 56 0.24 -11.23 6.94
CA LEU A 56 0.77 -10.17 6.09
C LEU A 56 -0.25 -9.03 6.08
N VAL A 57 0.10 -7.89 6.64
CA VAL A 57 -0.80 -6.73 6.74
C VAL A 57 -0.35 -5.65 5.78
N LEU A 58 -1.17 -5.35 4.78
CA LEU A 58 -0.91 -4.28 3.81
C LEU A 58 -1.75 -3.03 4.12
N ILE A 59 -1.09 -1.95 4.52
CA ILE A 59 -1.73 -0.65 4.81
C ILE A 59 -1.72 0.20 3.54
N VAL A 60 -2.93 0.56 3.05
CA VAL A 60 -3.11 1.38 1.84
C VAL A 60 -4.08 2.51 2.15
N ILE A 61 -3.62 3.48 2.91
CA ILE A 61 -4.42 4.65 3.33
C ILE A 61 -3.68 5.95 2.98
N PRO A 62 -4.36 7.10 2.90
CA PRO A 62 -3.69 8.39 2.71
C PRO A 62 -2.70 8.70 3.84
N SER A 63 -1.55 9.33 3.52
CA SER A 63 -0.49 9.64 4.50
C SER A 63 -0.98 10.53 5.65
N HIS A 64 -1.91 11.45 5.39
CA HIS A 64 -2.49 12.32 6.45
C HIS A 64 -3.32 11.54 7.49
N ALA A 65 -3.83 10.34 7.15
CA ALA A 65 -4.58 9.49 8.07
C ALA A 65 -3.70 8.44 8.76
N TYR A 66 -2.42 8.31 8.35
CA TYR A 66 -1.58 7.19 8.73
C TYR A 66 -1.32 7.12 10.24
N ARG A 67 -0.83 8.20 10.85
CA ARG A 67 -0.57 8.23 12.30
C ARG A 67 -1.83 8.00 13.13
N SER A 68 -2.93 8.67 12.80
CA SER A 68 -4.17 8.51 13.56
C SER A 68 -4.70 7.07 13.50
N PHE A 69 -4.59 6.43 12.34
CA PHE A 69 -4.91 5.03 12.16
C PHE A 69 -4.02 4.12 13.04
N LEU A 70 -2.69 4.26 12.95
CA LEU A 70 -1.76 3.47 13.76
C LEU A 70 -2.02 3.63 15.26
N LYS A 71 -2.20 4.88 15.72
CA LYS A 71 -2.44 5.19 17.13
C LYS A 71 -3.73 4.55 17.65
N SER A 72 -4.81 4.59 16.87
CA SER A 72 -6.09 4.00 17.25
C SER A 72 -6.14 2.49 17.20
N SER A 73 -5.23 1.87 16.41
CA SER A 73 -5.20 0.42 16.18
C SER A 73 -3.97 -0.28 16.74
N SER A 74 -3.09 0.43 17.47
CA SER A 74 -1.80 -0.09 17.93
C SER A 74 -1.89 -1.39 18.73
N SER A 75 -2.94 -1.56 19.53
CA SER A 75 -3.17 -2.78 20.33
C SER A 75 -3.52 -4.02 19.52
N LEU A 76 -3.88 -3.86 18.25
CA LEU A 76 -4.21 -4.98 17.34
C LEU A 76 -2.99 -5.55 16.62
N PHE A 77 -1.86 -4.83 16.65
CA PHE A 77 -0.62 -5.26 16.02
C PHE A 77 0.28 -6.01 17.00
N ASN A 78 0.95 -7.03 16.53
CA ASN A 78 1.90 -7.83 17.32
C ASN A 78 3.15 -8.18 16.50
N GLU A 79 4.21 -8.61 17.20
CA GLU A 79 5.55 -8.95 16.63
C GLU A 79 5.53 -10.09 15.59
N GLY A 80 4.50 -10.93 15.58
CA GLY A 80 4.36 -11.99 14.58
C GLY A 80 3.85 -11.53 13.22
N MET A 81 3.40 -10.28 13.11
CA MET A 81 2.88 -9.72 11.87
C MET A 81 4.00 -9.18 10.99
N SER A 82 3.91 -9.42 9.69
CA SER A 82 4.72 -8.77 8.67
C SER A 82 3.90 -7.65 8.04
N ILE A 83 4.36 -6.42 8.17
CA ILE A 83 3.57 -5.23 7.85
C ILE A 83 4.21 -4.48 6.71
N ALA A 84 3.43 -4.21 5.67
CA ALA A 84 3.84 -3.34 4.59
C ALA A 84 2.87 -2.18 4.42
N TRP A 85 3.33 -1.08 3.86
CA TRP A 85 2.46 0.02 3.42
C TRP A 85 2.77 0.43 2.00
N ALA A 86 1.71 0.82 1.29
CA ALA A 86 1.78 1.43 -0.04
C ALA A 86 1.33 2.90 -0.02
N SER A 87 1.10 3.45 1.16
CA SER A 87 0.85 4.87 1.39
C SER A 87 2.06 5.69 0.92
N LYS A 88 1.80 6.82 0.28
CA LYS A 88 2.84 7.67 -0.32
C LYS A 88 2.75 9.07 0.26
N GLY A 89 3.90 9.66 0.55
CA GLY A 89 3.99 11.01 1.12
C GLY A 89 4.69 11.02 2.46
N LEU A 90 4.94 12.23 2.95
CA LEU A 90 5.45 12.50 4.27
C LEU A 90 4.27 12.80 5.22
N GLU A 91 4.51 12.66 6.51
CA GLU A 91 3.55 13.10 7.51
C GLU A 91 3.41 14.62 7.49
N GLU A 92 2.18 15.10 7.42
CA GLU A 92 1.88 16.52 7.47
C GLU A 92 2.30 17.13 8.83
N GLY A 93 2.87 18.32 8.80
CA GLY A 93 3.31 19.06 9.99
C GLY A 93 4.67 18.65 10.53
N THR A 94 5.08 17.38 10.46
CA THR A 94 6.38 16.92 10.97
C THR A 94 7.41 16.65 9.86
N GLY A 95 6.94 16.35 8.64
CA GLY A 95 7.79 15.94 7.53
C GLY A 95 8.41 14.55 7.69
N LYS A 96 7.98 13.75 8.68
CA LYS A 96 8.51 12.41 8.90
C LYS A 96 8.14 11.44 7.79
N LEU A 97 9.04 10.50 7.54
CA LEU A 97 8.78 9.34 6.71
C LEU A 97 7.83 8.37 7.43
N LEU A 98 7.04 7.60 6.68
CA LEU A 98 6.01 6.74 7.27
C LEU A 98 6.57 5.60 8.13
N HIS A 99 7.78 5.08 7.81
CA HIS A 99 8.45 4.12 8.68
C HIS A 99 8.80 4.71 10.05
N GLN A 100 9.17 5.99 10.11
CA GLN A 100 9.47 6.68 11.38
C GLN A 100 8.18 6.84 12.19
N VAL A 101 7.09 7.21 11.53
CA VAL A 101 5.76 7.31 12.15
C VAL A 101 5.31 5.95 12.69
N PHE A 102 5.51 4.88 11.91
CA PHE A 102 5.16 3.53 12.34
C PHE A 102 5.93 3.11 13.59
N ASN A 103 7.24 3.29 13.60
CA ASN A 103 8.11 2.92 14.73
C ASN A 103 7.77 3.71 16.02
N GLU A 104 7.26 4.93 15.89
CA GLU A 104 6.80 5.71 17.05
C GLU A 104 5.51 5.17 17.66
N GLU A 105 4.56 4.72 16.83
CA GLU A 105 3.23 4.33 17.29
C GLU A 105 3.14 2.82 17.61
N ILE A 106 3.95 1.98 16.93
CA ILE A 106 3.91 0.50 17.06
C ILE A 106 5.35 -0.06 17.14
N PRO A 107 6.12 0.29 18.18
CA PRO A 107 7.54 -0.10 18.28
C PRO A 107 7.77 -1.60 18.47
N GLN A 108 6.75 -2.37 18.84
CA GLN A 108 6.84 -3.82 19.02
C GLN A 108 6.90 -4.60 17.70
N CYS A 109 6.52 -3.97 16.56
CA CYS A 109 6.57 -4.62 15.25
C CYS A 109 7.82 -4.19 14.50
N ASN A 110 8.66 -5.13 14.11
CA ASN A 110 9.93 -4.89 13.42
C ASN A 110 9.99 -5.49 11.99
N ARG A 111 9.03 -6.32 11.62
CA ARG A 111 8.94 -6.92 10.27
C ARG A 111 8.21 -5.96 9.31
N LEU A 112 8.93 -4.94 8.87
CA LEU A 112 8.36 -3.81 8.14
C LEU A 112 8.85 -3.75 6.70
N ALA A 113 7.97 -3.39 5.78
CA ALA A 113 8.31 -3.13 4.38
C ALA A 113 7.53 -1.93 3.82
N VAL A 114 8.12 -1.21 2.89
CA VAL A 114 7.45 -0.23 2.06
C VAL A 114 7.29 -0.75 0.64
N ILE A 115 6.13 -0.53 0.04
CA ILE A 115 5.83 -0.90 -1.34
C ILE A 115 5.58 0.37 -2.15
N SER A 116 6.38 0.58 -3.18
CA SER A 116 6.25 1.75 -4.05
C SER A 116 6.43 1.39 -5.52
N GLY A 117 5.78 2.14 -6.39
CA GLY A 117 5.86 1.97 -7.85
C GLY A 117 4.68 2.62 -8.55
N PRO A 118 4.65 2.60 -9.89
CA PRO A 118 3.53 3.08 -10.71
C PRO A 118 2.39 2.06 -10.66
N THR A 119 1.46 2.20 -9.72
CA THR A 119 0.35 1.27 -9.47
C THR A 119 -1.00 1.96 -9.63
N PHE A 120 -1.33 2.40 -10.85
CA PHE A 120 -2.66 2.92 -11.13
C PHE A 120 -3.70 1.82 -11.00
N ALA A 121 -4.69 2.02 -10.12
CA ALA A 121 -5.66 0.98 -9.77
C ALA A 121 -6.36 0.35 -10.98
N LYS A 122 -6.71 1.17 -11.99
CA LYS A 122 -7.36 0.69 -13.22
C LYS A 122 -6.46 -0.18 -14.09
N GLU A 123 -5.16 0.08 -14.09
CA GLU A 123 -4.17 -0.68 -14.85
C GLU A 123 -3.88 -2.02 -14.16
N VAL A 124 -3.62 -1.99 -12.86
CA VAL A 124 -3.44 -3.20 -12.05
C VAL A 124 -4.67 -4.10 -12.11
N ALA A 125 -5.87 -3.53 -12.07
CA ALA A 125 -7.10 -4.29 -12.13
C ALA A 125 -7.37 -4.95 -13.50
N ARG A 126 -6.74 -4.45 -14.57
CA ARG A 126 -6.78 -5.02 -15.92
C ARG A 126 -5.62 -5.93 -16.24
N ASP A 127 -4.83 -6.30 -15.23
CA ASP A 127 -3.64 -7.14 -15.35
C ASP A 127 -2.60 -6.57 -16.34
N LEU A 128 -2.51 -5.21 -16.44
CA LEU A 128 -1.48 -4.58 -17.23
C LEU A 128 -0.11 -4.70 -16.54
N PRO A 129 0.98 -4.83 -17.32
CA PRO A 129 2.31 -4.97 -16.77
C PRO A 129 2.64 -3.86 -15.78
N THR A 130 2.93 -4.24 -14.56
CA THR A 130 3.22 -3.33 -13.44
C THR A 130 4.51 -3.74 -12.75
N ALA A 131 5.37 -2.78 -12.45
CA ALA A 131 6.60 -3.03 -11.68
C ALA A 131 6.58 -2.20 -10.39
N ILE A 132 6.97 -2.84 -9.28
CA ILE A 132 7.07 -2.21 -7.98
C ILE A 132 8.39 -2.55 -7.29
N THR A 133 8.76 -1.75 -6.31
CA THR A 133 9.84 -2.04 -5.37
C THR A 133 9.23 -2.32 -3.99
N VAL A 134 9.72 -3.38 -3.38
CA VAL A 134 9.47 -3.74 -1.98
C VAL A 134 10.77 -3.47 -1.23
N ALA A 135 10.78 -2.51 -0.31
CA ALA A 135 11.97 -2.21 0.48
C ALA A 135 11.75 -2.55 1.95
N SER A 136 12.75 -3.20 2.54
CA SER A 136 12.80 -3.56 3.96
C SER A 136 14.24 -3.59 4.43
N GLU A 137 14.50 -3.22 5.67
CA GLU A 137 15.79 -3.42 6.34
C GLU A 137 16.10 -4.92 6.56
N MET A 138 15.06 -5.78 6.56
CA MET A 138 15.15 -7.22 6.70
C MET A 138 14.93 -7.89 5.34
N GLU A 139 15.95 -8.54 4.80
CA GLU A 139 15.89 -9.19 3.48
C GLU A 139 14.79 -10.25 3.41
N GLU A 140 14.60 -11.02 4.46
CA GLU A 140 13.53 -12.02 4.53
C GLU A 140 12.13 -11.39 4.41
N VAL A 141 11.90 -10.21 5.00
CA VAL A 141 10.63 -9.48 4.92
C VAL A 141 10.41 -8.94 3.51
N ALA A 142 11.46 -8.38 2.89
CA ALA A 142 11.40 -7.92 1.51
C ALA A 142 11.06 -9.07 0.54
N ASN A 143 11.70 -10.23 0.74
CA ASN A 143 11.46 -11.43 -0.06
C ASN A 143 10.04 -11.99 0.13
N GLU A 144 9.56 -12.07 1.39
CA GLU A 144 8.20 -12.50 1.72
C GLU A 144 7.13 -11.67 0.97
N TRP A 145 7.24 -10.35 1.04
CA TRP A 145 6.32 -9.45 0.34
C TRP A 145 6.49 -9.50 -1.18
N ARG A 146 7.73 -9.61 -1.68
CA ARG A 146 7.97 -9.82 -3.10
C ARG A 146 7.24 -11.06 -3.60
N ASP A 147 7.39 -12.18 -2.91
CA ASP A 147 6.83 -13.47 -3.34
C ASP A 147 5.30 -13.48 -3.31
N CYS A 148 4.70 -12.76 -2.35
CA CYS A 148 3.24 -12.55 -2.31
C CYS A 148 2.73 -11.68 -3.47
N LEU A 149 3.51 -10.73 -3.94
CA LEU A 149 3.07 -9.74 -4.93
C LEU A 149 3.47 -10.12 -6.36
N HIS A 150 4.57 -10.87 -6.53
CA HIS A 150 5.11 -11.20 -7.83
C HIS A 150 4.23 -12.21 -8.56
N ASN A 151 3.79 -11.86 -9.77
CA ASN A 151 3.06 -12.76 -10.66
C ASN A 151 3.35 -12.42 -12.14
N GLY A 152 2.63 -13.03 -13.07
CA GLY A 152 2.85 -12.85 -14.52
C GLY A 152 2.77 -11.41 -15.02
N TYR A 153 1.95 -10.58 -14.38
CA TYR A 153 1.71 -9.18 -14.77
C TYR A 153 2.28 -8.17 -13.78
N PHE A 154 2.53 -8.60 -12.56
CA PHE A 154 2.97 -7.75 -11.47
C PHE A 154 4.36 -8.15 -11.00
N ARG A 155 5.38 -7.36 -11.38
CA ARG A 155 6.78 -7.64 -11.05
C ARG A 155 7.20 -6.87 -9.81
N ALA A 156 7.60 -7.60 -8.77
CA ALA A 156 8.13 -7.03 -7.55
C ALA A 156 9.65 -7.24 -7.47
N TYR A 157 10.38 -6.16 -7.19
CA TYR A 157 11.82 -6.13 -6.95
C TYR A 157 12.08 -5.79 -5.49
N THR A 158 13.14 -6.31 -4.91
CA THR A 158 13.53 -6.01 -3.53
C THR A 158 14.59 -4.91 -3.44
N SER A 159 14.60 -4.18 -2.32
CA SER A 159 15.60 -3.18 -1.97
C SER A 159 15.80 -3.19 -0.45
N ASN A 160 16.96 -2.74 0.02
CA ASN A 160 17.22 -2.43 1.43
C ASN A 160 17.12 -0.93 1.75
N ASP A 161 16.90 -0.09 0.74
CA ASP A 161 16.79 1.37 0.89
C ASP A 161 15.33 1.78 1.11
N VAL A 162 14.83 1.59 2.34
CA VAL A 162 13.49 2.00 2.76
C VAL A 162 13.29 3.50 2.58
N THR A 163 14.27 4.31 3.00
CA THR A 163 14.22 5.76 2.91
C THR A 163 14.12 6.25 1.47
N GLY A 164 14.97 5.74 0.59
CA GLY A 164 14.95 6.13 -0.83
C GLY A 164 13.65 5.74 -1.53
N VAL A 165 13.10 4.58 -1.22
CA VAL A 165 11.82 4.12 -1.80
C VAL A 165 10.64 4.95 -1.29
N GLU A 166 10.60 5.34 -0.02
CA GLU A 166 9.57 6.25 0.50
C GLU A 166 9.67 7.65 -0.09
N LEU A 167 10.88 8.23 -0.13
CA LEU A 167 11.12 9.54 -0.73
C LEU A 167 10.75 9.58 -2.20
N GLY A 168 11.14 8.56 -2.98
CA GLY A 168 10.74 8.42 -4.38
C GLY A 168 9.24 8.39 -4.56
N GLY A 169 8.53 7.66 -3.67
CA GLY A 169 7.07 7.62 -3.64
C GLY A 169 6.43 8.98 -3.31
N ALA A 170 6.99 9.71 -2.35
CA ALA A 170 6.52 11.02 -1.91
C ALA A 170 6.75 12.11 -2.98
N LEU A 171 7.89 12.09 -3.64
CA LEU A 171 8.28 13.09 -4.64
C LEU A 171 7.68 12.85 -6.02
N LYS A 172 7.14 11.66 -6.29
CA LYS A 172 6.59 11.30 -7.60
C LYS A 172 5.57 12.31 -8.12
N ASN A 173 4.59 12.71 -7.32
CA ASN A 173 3.54 13.62 -7.75
C ASN A 173 4.05 15.06 -7.94
N PRO A 174 4.81 15.67 -7.01
CA PRO A 174 5.45 16.96 -7.25
C PRO A 174 6.30 17.01 -8.53
N LEU A 175 7.11 15.97 -8.76
CA LEU A 175 7.95 15.89 -9.96
C LEU A 175 7.12 15.73 -11.24
N ALA A 176 6.06 14.92 -11.20
CA ALA A 176 5.16 14.77 -12.36
C ALA A 176 4.45 16.09 -12.71
N ILE A 177 4.04 16.88 -11.70
CA ILE A 177 3.43 18.18 -11.89
C ILE A 177 4.47 19.16 -12.50
N ALA A 178 5.68 19.20 -11.95
CA ALA A 178 6.76 20.05 -12.46
C ALA A 178 7.11 19.71 -13.92
N ALA A 179 7.22 18.41 -14.24
CA ALA A 179 7.46 17.97 -15.61
C ALA A 179 6.31 18.37 -16.56
N GLY A 180 5.06 18.21 -16.12
CA GLY A 180 3.89 18.61 -16.90
C GLY A 180 3.83 20.13 -17.16
N ILE A 181 4.24 20.94 -16.18
CA ILE A 181 4.36 22.40 -16.36
C ILE A 181 5.46 22.72 -17.38
N ALA A 182 6.63 22.09 -17.27
CA ALA A 182 7.74 22.29 -18.20
C ALA A 182 7.34 21.93 -19.65
N ASP A 183 6.61 20.82 -19.83
CA ASP A 183 6.08 20.39 -21.12
C ASP A 183 5.05 21.38 -21.67
N GLY A 184 4.13 21.84 -20.83
CA GLY A 184 3.11 22.83 -21.22
C GLY A 184 3.68 24.19 -21.61
N LEU A 185 4.83 24.56 -21.04
CA LEU A 185 5.59 25.78 -21.41
C LEU A 185 6.50 25.59 -22.62
N GLY A 186 6.57 24.39 -23.19
CA GLY A 186 7.41 24.08 -24.35
C GLY A 186 8.90 24.01 -24.06
N PHE A 187 9.30 23.70 -22.82
CA PHE A 187 10.70 23.53 -22.47
C PHE A 187 11.27 22.26 -23.11
N GLY A 188 12.56 22.33 -23.50
CA GLY A 188 13.26 21.19 -24.10
C GLY A 188 13.65 20.10 -23.09
N ALA A 189 14.17 18.95 -23.62
CA ALA A 189 14.55 17.79 -22.83
C ALA A 189 15.59 18.09 -21.71
N ASN A 190 16.41 19.11 -21.86
CA ASN A 190 17.40 19.53 -20.84
C ASN A 190 16.77 20.23 -19.62
N SER A 191 15.49 20.53 -19.66
CA SER A 191 14.76 21.24 -18.59
C SER A 191 13.78 20.33 -17.83
N ARG A 192 13.80 19.05 -18.13
CA ARG A 192 12.96 18.00 -17.51
C ARG A 192 13.62 17.34 -16.32
#